data_2df9d09c00a41e4977a2938db7ef9a01
#
_entry.id   2df9d09c00a41e4977a2938db7ef9a01
#
_cell.length_a   1.000
_cell.length_b   1.000
_cell.length_c   1.000
_cell.angle_alpha   90.00
_cell.angle_beta   90.00
_cell.angle_gamma   90.00
#
_symmetry.space_group_name_H-M   'P 1'
#
loop_
_entity.id
_entity.type
_entity.pdbx_description
1 polymer ?
#
loop_
_entity_poly.entity_id
_entity_poly.type
_entity_poly.pdbx_seq_one_letter_code
_entity_poly.pdbx_strand_id
1 'polypeptide(L)'
;AEAAQLPSLLADAEYAVINSNYAINAGLNPVKDSLLIEGSASAYANILAVKEGTENTDAVKALKAALESQQVVDYINEKYDGSVVSVVTNPTDGYDASVNYDALNGTTISVAASPTPHAEILNVAKEVLAEQGIDLEVVEFSDYVQPNLVTENGEVDANYFQHTPYLDSFNEENGTHLVSVGAVHYEPFGIYGNGVTDLKDLAKGATIIIPADDSNETRALFLLQQEGLIKLPDDADAAKGVSTLDIVDDGGYN
;
A
#
# COMPACT_ATOMS: atom_id res chain seq x y z
N ALA A 1 16.63 3.38 1.43
CA ALA A 1 16.67 2.03 2.04
C ALA A 1 15.46 1.21 1.60
N GLU A 2 15.54 -0.12 1.66
CA GLU A 2 14.37 -0.98 1.43
C GLU A 2 13.24 -0.61 2.40
N ALA A 3 12.02 -0.49 1.90
CA ALA A 3 10.88 0.00 2.69
C ALA A 3 10.64 -0.85 3.96
N ALA A 4 10.81 -2.17 3.88
CA ALA A 4 10.68 -3.10 5.00
C ALA A 4 11.70 -2.85 6.14
N GLN A 5 12.82 -2.19 5.85
CA GLN A 5 13.88 -1.92 6.82
C GLN A 5 13.71 -0.59 7.55
N LEU A 6 12.90 0.32 7.01
CA LEU A 6 12.78 1.69 7.51
C LEU A 6 12.43 1.79 9.00
N PRO A 7 11.49 1.00 9.55
CA PRO A 7 11.18 1.06 10.97
C PRO A 7 12.38 0.73 11.87
N SER A 8 13.20 -0.24 11.48
CA SER A 8 14.39 -0.62 12.26
C SER A 8 15.52 0.40 12.11
N LEU A 9 15.67 1.00 10.93
CA LEU A 9 16.69 2.01 10.65
C LEU A 9 16.38 3.36 11.29
N LEU A 10 15.14 3.61 11.71
CA LEU A 10 14.79 4.84 12.43
C LEU A 10 15.63 5.03 13.71
N ALA A 11 16.11 3.94 14.32
CA ALA A 11 16.99 4.03 15.48
C ALA A 11 18.37 4.64 15.16
N ASP A 12 18.78 4.59 13.90
CA ASP A 12 20.12 5.03 13.42
C ASP A 12 20.07 6.40 12.69
N ALA A 13 18.89 7.03 12.63
CA ALA A 13 18.67 8.31 11.98
C ALA A 13 17.80 9.21 12.86
N GLU A 14 17.76 10.52 12.53
CA GLU A 14 16.88 11.45 13.21
C GLU A 14 15.44 11.32 12.74
N TYR A 15 15.25 11.03 11.44
CA TYR A 15 13.93 10.92 10.82
C TYR A 15 13.87 9.80 9.78
N ALA A 16 12.67 9.23 9.61
CA ALA A 16 12.38 8.30 8.51
C ALA A 16 10.99 8.57 7.94
N VAL A 17 10.87 8.48 6.63
CA VAL A 17 9.58 8.45 5.93
C VAL A 17 9.20 7.00 5.71
N ILE A 18 8.14 6.53 6.39
CA ILE A 18 7.82 5.11 6.48
C ILE A 18 6.44 4.82 5.91
N ASN A 19 6.36 3.79 5.06
CA ASN A 19 5.08 3.24 4.58
C ASN A 19 4.25 2.72 5.75
N SER A 20 2.97 3.04 5.80
CA SER A 20 2.12 2.77 6.96
C SER A 20 1.97 1.28 7.28
N ASN A 21 1.95 0.39 6.28
CA ASN A 21 1.92 -1.05 6.55
C ASN A 21 3.13 -1.51 7.37
N TYR A 22 4.34 -1.02 7.04
CA TYR A 22 5.54 -1.35 7.80
C TYR A 22 5.60 -0.65 9.16
N ALA A 23 5.10 0.59 9.25
CA ALA A 23 4.96 1.29 10.52
C ALA A 23 4.03 0.54 11.48
N ILE A 24 2.84 0.16 11.03
CA ILE A 24 1.86 -0.59 11.83
C ILE A 24 2.43 -1.95 12.23
N ASN A 25 3.07 -2.67 11.31
CA ASN A 25 3.68 -3.98 11.59
C ASN A 25 4.80 -3.87 12.64
N ALA A 26 5.49 -2.73 12.70
CA ALA A 26 6.52 -2.43 13.73
C ALA A 26 5.93 -1.89 15.05
N GLY A 27 4.60 -1.79 15.17
CA GLY A 27 3.92 -1.29 16.37
C GLY A 27 3.80 0.23 16.44
N LEU A 28 4.13 0.96 15.37
CA LEU A 28 3.90 2.40 15.28
C LEU A 28 2.48 2.68 14.79
N ASN A 29 1.84 3.69 15.38
CA ASN A 29 0.54 4.18 14.92
C ASN A 29 0.75 5.39 14.01
N PRO A 30 0.44 5.32 12.70
CA PRO A 30 0.67 6.43 11.76
C PRO A 30 0.04 7.76 12.19
N VAL A 31 -1.13 7.74 12.82
CA VAL A 31 -1.83 8.95 13.26
C VAL A 31 -1.23 9.53 14.54
N LYS A 32 -0.79 8.67 15.47
CA LYS A 32 -0.38 9.08 16.83
C LYS A 32 1.13 9.27 16.97
N ASP A 33 1.92 8.46 16.25
CA ASP A 33 3.36 8.37 16.45
C ASP A 33 4.14 9.09 15.35
N SER A 34 3.51 9.44 14.21
CA SER A 34 4.17 10.26 13.19
C SER A 34 4.22 11.73 13.62
N LEU A 35 5.28 12.41 13.20
CA LEU A 35 5.41 13.87 13.33
C LEU A 35 4.56 14.58 12.28
N LEU A 36 4.39 13.93 11.13
CA LEU A 36 3.52 14.36 10.05
C LEU A 36 2.94 13.12 9.38
N ILE A 37 1.67 13.21 9.03
CA ILE A 37 0.98 12.23 8.19
C ILE A 37 0.55 12.89 6.88
N GLU A 38 0.77 12.19 5.77
CA GLU A 38 0.37 12.64 4.45
C GLU A 38 -1.15 12.85 4.38
N GLY A 39 -1.59 13.89 3.69
CA GLY A 39 -3.01 14.08 3.38
C GLY A 39 -3.56 12.99 2.44
N SER A 40 -4.88 12.92 2.29
CA SER A 40 -5.50 11.93 1.40
C SER A 40 -5.01 12.11 -0.05
N ALA A 41 -4.33 11.12 -0.59
CA ALA A 41 -3.83 11.11 -1.96
C ALA A 41 -4.38 9.88 -2.69
N SER A 42 -5.37 10.07 -3.56
CA SER A 42 -6.06 8.98 -4.26
C SER A 42 -5.14 8.18 -5.20
N ALA A 43 -4.07 8.79 -5.71
CA ALA A 43 -3.09 8.11 -6.58
C ALA A 43 -2.39 6.92 -5.90
N TYR A 44 -2.29 6.93 -4.57
CA TYR A 44 -1.63 5.90 -3.79
C TYR A 44 -2.60 4.97 -3.06
N ALA A 45 -3.85 4.90 -3.51
CA ALA A 45 -4.79 3.91 -2.98
C ALA A 45 -4.30 2.49 -3.29
N ASN A 46 -4.41 1.60 -2.30
CA ASN A 46 -4.02 0.21 -2.42
C ASN A 46 -5.07 -0.57 -3.20
N ILE A 47 -4.60 -1.36 -4.14
CA ILE A 47 -5.38 -2.02 -5.17
C ILE A 47 -5.34 -3.53 -5.04
N LEU A 48 -6.40 -4.19 -5.50
CA LEU A 48 -6.36 -5.60 -5.86
C LEU A 48 -5.78 -5.71 -7.27
N ALA A 49 -4.70 -6.47 -7.44
CA ALA A 49 -4.05 -6.70 -8.72
C ALA A 49 -4.08 -8.18 -9.12
N VAL A 50 -4.20 -8.43 -10.41
CA VAL A 50 -4.26 -9.77 -11.00
C VAL A 50 -3.42 -9.82 -12.27
N LYS A 51 -3.15 -11.03 -12.78
CA LYS A 51 -2.52 -11.20 -14.08
C LYS A 51 -3.46 -10.73 -15.19
N GLU A 52 -2.93 -9.99 -16.16
CA GLU A 52 -3.68 -9.55 -17.34
C GLU A 52 -4.39 -10.72 -18.02
N GLY A 53 -5.66 -10.51 -18.37
CA GLY A 53 -6.54 -11.54 -18.95
C GLY A 53 -7.37 -12.32 -17.93
N THR A 54 -7.11 -12.18 -16.62
CA THR A 54 -7.89 -12.83 -15.56
C THR A 54 -8.85 -11.89 -14.82
N GLU A 55 -8.79 -10.59 -15.10
CA GLU A 55 -9.53 -9.53 -14.41
C GLU A 55 -11.06 -9.68 -14.44
N ASN A 56 -11.59 -10.40 -15.42
CA ASN A 56 -13.02 -10.59 -15.61
C ASN A 56 -13.51 -12.01 -15.24
N THR A 57 -12.67 -12.84 -14.63
CA THR A 57 -13.09 -14.16 -14.14
C THR A 57 -14.08 -14.03 -12.97
N ASP A 58 -14.94 -15.01 -12.82
CA ASP A 58 -15.91 -15.05 -11.72
C ASP A 58 -15.23 -15.01 -10.34
N ALA A 59 -14.09 -15.69 -10.20
CA ALA A 59 -13.29 -15.70 -8.98
C ALA A 59 -12.79 -14.28 -8.60
N VAL A 60 -12.23 -13.55 -9.56
CA VAL A 60 -11.74 -12.18 -9.34
C VAL A 60 -12.89 -11.23 -9.04
N LYS A 61 -14.01 -11.33 -9.74
CA LYS A 61 -15.21 -10.52 -9.47
C LYS A 61 -15.78 -10.80 -8.07
N ALA A 62 -15.84 -12.06 -7.65
CA ALA A 62 -16.31 -12.44 -6.32
C ALA A 62 -15.37 -11.88 -5.22
N LEU A 63 -14.05 -12.00 -5.40
CA LEU A 63 -13.06 -11.44 -4.49
C LEU A 63 -13.16 -9.91 -4.38
N LYS A 64 -13.27 -9.24 -5.53
CA LYS A 64 -13.46 -7.78 -5.57
C LYS A 64 -14.72 -7.36 -4.83
N ALA A 65 -15.86 -8.02 -5.11
CA ALA A 65 -17.12 -7.73 -4.42
C ALA A 65 -17.01 -7.90 -2.90
N ALA A 66 -16.32 -8.94 -2.43
CA ALA A 66 -16.10 -9.17 -1.01
C ALA A 66 -15.24 -8.06 -0.38
N LEU A 67 -14.19 -7.60 -1.06
CA LEU A 67 -13.35 -6.48 -0.59
C LEU A 67 -14.09 -5.13 -0.61
N GLU A 68 -15.07 -4.95 -1.48
CA GLU A 68 -15.92 -3.76 -1.56
C GLU A 68 -17.18 -3.84 -0.66
N SER A 69 -17.26 -4.85 0.19
CA SER A 69 -18.40 -5.03 1.09
C SER A 69 -18.42 -4.00 2.22
N GLN A 70 -19.64 -3.70 2.72
CA GLN A 70 -19.83 -2.86 3.91
C GLN A 70 -19.07 -3.42 5.11
N GLN A 71 -19.02 -4.74 5.26
CA GLN A 71 -18.31 -5.42 6.34
C GLN A 71 -16.81 -5.10 6.34
N VAL A 72 -16.18 -5.08 5.16
CA VAL A 72 -14.76 -4.69 5.01
C VAL A 72 -14.57 -3.20 5.31
N VAL A 73 -15.45 -2.33 4.81
CA VAL A 73 -15.39 -0.88 5.08
C VAL A 73 -15.51 -0.59 6.57
N ASP A 74 -16.47 -1.21 7.26
CA ASP A 74 -16.67 -1.04 8.69
C ASP A 74 -15.45 -1.52 9.48
N TYR A 75 -14.90 -2.67 9.13
CA TYR A 75 -13.68 -3.19 9.75
C TYR A 75 -12.51 -2.22 9.63
N ILE A 76 -12.25 -1.68 8.43
CA ILE A 76 -11.16 -0.71 8.20
C ILE A 76 -11.35 0.52 9.11
N ASN A 77 -12.55 1.07 9.14
CA ASN A 77 -12.86 2.28 9.90
C ASN A 77 -12.72 2.05 11.41
N GLU A 78 -13.18 0.92 11.91
CA GLU A 78 -13.15 0.59 13.35
C GLU A 78 -11.75 0.18 13.82
N LYS A 79 -11.04 -0.61 13.01
CA LYS A 79 -9.75 -1.19 13.40
C LYS A 79 -8.61 -0.16 13.37
N TYR A 80 -8.56 0.68 12.34
CA TYR A 80 -7.36 1.48 12.07
C TYR A 80 -7.48 2.95 12.46
N ASP A 81 -8.67 3.44 12.79
CA ASP A 81 -8.91 4.80 13.33
C ASP A 81 -8.15 5.90 12.54
N GLY A 82 -8.25 5.86 11.20
CA GLY A 82 -7.61 6.82 10.30
C GLY A 82 -6.18 6.48 9.87
N SER A 83 -5.53 5.49 10.46
CA SER A 83 -4.21 4.99 9.99
C SER A 83 -4.30 4.25 8.66
N VAL A 84 -5.46 3.68 8.38
CA VAL A 84 -5.88 3.07 7.11
C VAL A 84 -7.28 3.58 6.83
N VAL A 85 -7.53 4.03 5.60
CA VAL A 85 -8.79 4.67 5.22
C VAL A 85 -9.41 3.94 4.03
N SER A 86 -10.66 3.49 4.15
CA SER A 86 -11.37 2.90 3.01
C SER A 86 -11.59 3.94 1.92
N VAL A 87 -11.37 3.55 0.65
CA VAL A 87 -11.69 4.36 -0.53
C VAL A 87 -12.91 3.85 -1.28
N VAL A 88 -13.56 2.82 -0.77
CA VAL A 88 -14.81 2.28 -1.33
C VAL A 88 -15.95 3.27 -1.06
N THR A 89 -16.45 3.89 -2.11
CA THR A 89 -17.48 4.95 -2.01
C THR A 89 -18.91 4.42 -1.95
N ASN A 90 -19.15 3.24 -2.51
CA ASN A 90 -20.47 2.62 -2.57
C ASN A 90 -20.34 1.15 -2.13
N PRO A 91 -20.16 0.90 -0.82
CA PRO A 91 -20.03 -0.47 -0.33
C PRO A 91 -21.32 -1.27 -0.55
N THR A 92 -21.14 -2.56 -0.82
CA THR A 92 -22.22 -3.49 -1.10
C THR A 92 -22.37 -4.53 0.01
N ASP A 93 -23.22 -5.52 -0.18
CA ASP A 93 -23.31 -6.71 0.68
C ASP A 93 -22.20 -7.74 0.40
N GLY A 94 -21.27 -7.44 -0.53
CA GLY A 94 -20.19 -8.34 -0.92
C GLY A 94 -20.58 -9.35 -2.00
N TYR A 95 -21.74 -9.18 -2.61
CA TYR A 95 -22.27 -10.05 -3.66
C TYR A 95 -22.31 -9.33 -5.02
N ASP A 96 -21.80 -9.98 -6.06
CA ASP A 96 -21.92 -9.54 -7.45
C ASP A 96 -22.87 -10.47 -8.22
N ALA A 97 -24.02 -9.95 -8.64
CA ALA A 97 -25.05 -10.70 -9.33
C ALA A 97 -24.61 -11.24 -10.71
N SER A 98 -23.49 -10.76 -11.27
CA SER A 98 -22.93 -11.25 -12.53
C SER A 98 -22.08 -12.51 -12.38
N VAL A 99 -21.73 -12.88 -11.14
CA VAL A 99 -20.88 -14.04 -10.82
C VAL A 99 -21.70 -15.31 -10.70
N ASN A 100 -21.20 -16.40 -11.29
CA ASN A 100 -21.76 -17.73 -11.09
C ASN A 100 -21.19 -18.37 -9.82
N TYR A 101 -21.77 -18.03 -8.66
CA TYR A 101 -21.34 -18.55 -7.37
C TYR A 101 -21.51 -20.06 -7.22
N ASP A 102 -22.50 -20.66 -7.88
CA ASP A 102 -22.67 -22.11 -7.87
C ASP A 102 -21.45 -22.84 -8.47
N ALA A 103 -20.86 -22.25 -9.52
CA ALA A 103 -19.64 -22.78 -10.12
C ALA A 103 -18.39 -22.61 -9.25
N LEU A 104 -18.38 -21.61 -8.36
CA LEU A 104 -17.27 -21.34 -7.44
C LEU A 104 -17.41 -22.07 -6.10
N ASN A 105 -18.56 -22.67 -5.80
CA ASN A 105 -18.78 -23.36 -4.54
C ASN A 105 -17.79 -24.53 -4.37
N GLY A 106 -17.08 -24.54 -3.25
CA GLY A 106 -16.03 -25.53 -2.94
C GLY A 106 -14.68 -25.22 -3.60
N THR A 107 -14.52 -24.07 -4.26
CA THR A 107 -13.22 -23.63 -4.80
C THR A 107 -12.45 -22.79 -3.81
N THR A 108 -11.14 -22.65 -4.04
CA THR A 108 -10.25 -21.76 -3.29
C THR A 108 -9.76 -20.65 -4.20
N ILE A 109 -9.75 -19.42 -3.68
CA ILE A 109 -9.10 -18.26 -4.30
C ILE A 109 -7.88 -17.93 -3.45
N SER A 110 -6.70 -17.76 -4.07
CA SER A 110 -5.45 -17.48 -3.37
C SER A 110 -4.99 -16.05 -3.63
N VAL A 111 -4.57 -15.35 -2.56
CA VAL A 111 -4.15 -13.94 -2.63
C VAL A 111 -2.85 -13.73 -1.86
N ALA A 112 -1.83 -13.20 -2.54
CA ALA A 112 -0.59 -12.75 -1.91
C ALA A 112 -0.80 -11.37 -1.28
N ALA A 113 -0.38 -11.17 -0.03
CA ALA A 113 -0.63 -9.95 0.71
C ALA A 113 0.49 -9.63 1.70
N SER A 114 0.62 -8.35 2.07
CA SER A 114 1.38 -7.97 3.26
C SER A 114 0.58 -8.32 4.52
N PRO A 115 1.24 -8.64 5.66
CA PRO A 115 0.54 -9.07 6.88
C PRO A 115 -0.48 -8.05 7.39
N THR A 116 -0.09 -6.78 7.47
CA THR A 116 -0.90 -5.68 8.00
C THR A 116 -0.83 -4.48 7.06
N PRO A 117 -1.94 -3.83 6.69
CA PRO A 117 -3.34 -4.15 7.03
C PRO A 117 -3.96 -5.19 6.08
N HIS A 118 -3.28 -5.58 5.02
CA HIS A 118 -3.83 -6.27 3.85
C HIS A 118 -4.37 -7.66 4.17
N ALA A 119 -3.57 -8.53 4.80
CA ALA A 119 -4.03 -9.87 5.18
C ALA A 119 -5.16 -9.81 6.23
N GLU A 120 -5.12 -8.83 7.14
CA GLU A 120 -6.19 -8.61 8.11
C GLU A 120 -7.51 -8.24 7.42
N ILE A 121 -7.46 -7.36 6.41
CA ILE A 121 -8.62 -6.97 5.60
C ILE A 121 -9.14 -8.16 4.78
N LEU A 122 -8.23 -8.93 4.16
CA LEU A 122 -8.59 -10.14 3.42
C LEU A 122 -9.26 -11.19 4.31
N ASN A 123 -8.89 -11.29 5.57
CA ASN A 123 -9.55 -12.22 6.50
C ASN A 123 -11.02 -11.84 6.75
N VAL A 124 -11.39 -10.57 6.65
CA VAL A 124 -12.80 -10.15 6.68
C VAL A 124 -13.49 -10.52 5.36
N ALA A 125 -12.85 -10.27 4.22
CA ALA A 125 -13.36 -10.69 2.91
C ALA A 125 -13.52 -12.22 2.82
N LYS A 126 -12.66 -12.99 3.49
CA LYS A 126 -12.75 -14.44 3.60
C LYS A 126 -14.08 -14.89 4.21
N GLU A 127 -14.55 -14.21 5.25
CA GLU A 127 -15.85 -14.50 5.88
C GLU A 127 -17.00 -14.26 4.90
N VAL A 128 -16.93 -13.16 4.14
CA VAL A 128 -17.94 -12.83 3.11
C VAL A 128 -17.97 -13.90 2.01
N LEU A 129 -16.82 -14.33 1.51
CA LEU A 129 -16.70 -15.37 0.49
C LEU A 129 -17.16 -16.74 1.01
N ALA A 130 -16.91 -17.05 2.27
CA ALA A 130 -17.32 -18.32 2.88
C ALA A 130 -18.84 -18.50 2.91
N GLU A 131 -19.62 -17.42 3.00
CA GLU A 131 -21.08 -17.45 2.88
C GLU A 131 -21.55 -17.98 1.53
N GLN A 132 -20.70 -17.84 0.50
CA GLN A 132 -20.93 -18.35 -0.85
C GLN A 132 -20.24 -19.71 -1.12
N GLY A 133 -19.68 -20.33 -0.08
CA GLY A 133 -18.97 -21.60 -0.19
C GLY A 133 -17.59 -21.51 -0.86
N ILE A 134 -17.01 -20.31 -0.93
CA ILE A 134 -15.68 -20.07 -1.51
C ILE A 134 -14.69 -19.93 -0.37
N ASP A 135 -13.56 -20.68 -0.42
CA ASP A 135 -12.46 -20.49 0.51
C ASP A 135 -11.49 -19.42 -0.02
N LEU A 136 -10.94 -18.61 0.87
CA LEU A 136 -9.89 -17.64 0.57
C LEU A 136 -8.61 -18.05 1.27
N GLU A 137 -7.57 -18.33 0.50
CA GLU A 137 -6.22 -18.57 0.98
C GLU A 137 -5.40 -17.27 0.92
N VAL A 138 -4.93 -16.80 2.07
CA VAL A 138 -4.07 -15.62 2.16
C VAL A 138 -2.63 -16.06 2.37
N VAL A 139 -1.76 -15.70 1.41
CA VAL A 139 -0.32 -16.01 1.44
C VAL A 139 0.43 -14.73 1.78
N GLU A 140 1.03 -14.67 2.98
CA GLU A 140 1.69 -13.47 3.46
C GLU A 140 3.14 -13.37 3.01
N PHE A 141 3.54 -12.17 2.59
CA PHE A 141 4.91 -11.79 2.23
C PHE A 141 5.32 -10.52 2.97
N SER A 142 6.57 -10.48 3.41
CA SER A 142 7.13 -9.32 4.14
C SER A 142 7.83 -8.29 3.25
N ASP A 143 7.93 -8.56 1.95
CA ASP A 143 8.54 -7.68 0.94
C ASP A 143 7.53 -7.27 -0.13
N TYR A 144 7.92 -6.33 -1.01
CA TYR A 144 7.08 -5.83 -2.09
C TYR A 144 7.33 -6.48 -3.46
N VAL A 145 8.32 -7.38 -3.56
CA VAL A 145 8.71 -8.01 -4.85
C VAL A 145 7.97 -9.32 -5.07
N GLN A 146 7.99 -10.19 -4.07
CA GLN A 146 7.45 -11.55 -4.19
C GLN A 146 5.95 -11.59 -4.52
N PRO A 147 5.07 -10.76 -3.94
CA PRO A 147 3.65 -10.80 -4.28
C PRO A 147 3.36 -10.62 -5.77
N ASN A 148 4.11 -9.73 -6.45
CA ASN A 148 3.94 -9.54 -7.89
C ASN A 148 4.47 -10.72 -8.70
N LEU A 149 5.61 -11.29 -8.31
CA LEU A 149 6.21 -12.42 -9.02
C LEU A 149 5.33 -13.68 -8.95
N VAL A 150 4.80 -14.02 -7.77
CA VAL A 150 3.93 -15.20 -7.61
C VAL A 150 2.59 -15.02 -8.33
N THR A 151 2.09 -13.79 -8.45
CA THR A 151 0.88 -13.49 -9.22
C THR A 151 1.14 -13.60 -10.72
N GLU A 152 2.24 -13.04 -11.21
CA GLU A 152 2.64 -13.15 -12.63
C GLU A 152 2.85 -14.60 -13.04
N ASN A 153 3.47 -15.40 -12.17
CA ASN A 153 3.71 -16.83 -12.42
C ASN A 153 2.44 -17.69 -12.32
N GLY A 154 1.32 -17.15 -11.81
CA GLY A 154 0.07 -17.90 -11.62
C GLY A 154 0.11 -18.86 -10.43
N GLU A 155 1.01 -18.61 -9.46
CA GLU A 155 1.08 -19.37 -8.21
C GLU A 155 -0.01 -18.95 -7.22
N VAL A 156 -0.51 -17.72 -7.36
CA VAL A 156 -1.70 -17.18 -6.69
C VAL A 156 -2.60 -16.48 -7.71
N ASP A 157 -3.88 -16.31 -7.38
CA ASP A 157 -4.87 -15.71 -8.28
C ASP A 157 -4.79 -14.18 -8.32
N ALA A 158 -4.37 -13.56 -7.21
CA ALA A 158 -4.31 -12.11 -7.07
C ALA A 158 -3.26 -11.70 -6.04
N ASN A 159 -2.96 -10.39 -5.98
CA ASN A 159 -2.27 -9.81 -4.83
C ASN A 159 -2.96 -8.53 -4.34
N TYR A 160 -2.72 -8.23 -3.09
CA TYR A 160 -3.25 -7.08 -2.41
C TYR A 160 -2.20 -6.57 -1.40
N PHE A 161 -1.40 -5.57 -1.81
CA PHE A 161 -0.30 -5.03 -1.01
C PHE A 161 0.23 -3.67 -1.51
N GLN A 162 -0.17 -3.21 -2.71
CA GLN A 162 0.47 -2.14 -3.46
C GLN A 162 -0.53 -1.10 -3.97
N HIS A 163 -0.02 0.07 -4.32
CA HIS A 163 -0.72 1.12 -5.06
C HIS A 163 -0.35 1.12 -6.55
N THR A 164 -1.16 1.80 -7.36
CA THR A 164 -0.99 1.82 -8.82
C THR A 164 0.40 2.30 -9.28
N PRO A 165 0.99 3.39 -8.74
CA PRO A 165 2.33 3.81 -9.17
C PRO A 165 3.41 2.74 -8.94
N TYR A 166 3.31 1.96 -7.85
CA TYR A 166 4.23 0.85 -7.63
C TYR A 166 4.02 -0.28 -8.65
N LEU A 167 2.76 -0.64 -8.93
CA LEU A 167 2.42 -1.68 -9.92
C LEU A 167 2.98 -1.30 -11.30
N ASP A 168 2.78 -0.05 -11.74
CA ASP A 168 3.23 0.43 -13.05
C ASP A 168 4.75 0.38 -13.17
N SER A 169 5.47 0.88 -12.16
CA SER A 169 6.93 0.83 -12.09
C SER A 169 7.44 -0.62 -12.09
N PHE A 170 6.83 -1.49 -11.26
CA PHE A 170 7.21 -2.89 -11.20
C PHE A 170 7.02 -3.62 -12.52
N ASN A 171 5.90 -3.40 -13.21
CA ASN A 171 5.64 -3.99 -14.54
C ASN A 171 6.70 -3.54 -15.56
N GLU A 172 7.05 -2.26 -15.57
CA GLU A 172 8.07 -1.71 -16.51
C GLU A 172 9.45 -2.31 -16.23
N GLU A 173 9.87 -2.36 -14.97
CA GLU A 173 11.19 -2.81 -14.57
C GLU A 173 11.38 -4.33 -14.73
N ASN A 174 10.34 -5.10 -14.46
CA ASN A 174 10.41 -6.57 -14.40
C ASN A 174 9.76 -7.26 -15.61
N GLY A 175 9.14 -6.50 -16.52
CA GLY A 175 8.45 -7.06 -17.69
C GLY A 175 7.25 -7.93 -17.30
N THR A 176 6.58 -7.62 -16.19
CA THR A 176 5.36 -8.29 -15.73
C THR A 176 4.11 -7.66 -16.35
N HIS A 177 2.99 -8.41 -16.33
CA HIS A 177 1.74 -8.04 -16.99
C HIS A 177 0.58 -8.09 -15.99
N LEU A 178 0.74 -7.35 -14.89
CA LEU A 178 -0.28 -7.27 -13.85
C LEU A 178 -1.17 -6.05 -14.06
N VAL A 179 -2.45 -6.19 -13.73
CA VAL A 179 -3.44 -5.12 -13.87
C VAL A 179 -4.24 -4.94 -12.59
N SER A 180 -4.61 -3.69 -12.31
CA SER A 180 -5.50 -3.36 -11.20
C SER A 180 -6.95 -3.69 -11.56
N VAL A 181 -7.69 -4.26 -10.60
CA VAL A 181 -9.14 -4.48 -10.72
C VAL A 181 -9.97 -3.58 -9.80
N GLY A 182 -9.33 -2.80 -8.95
CA GLY A 182 -10.00 -1.82 -8.10
C GLY A 182 -9.19 -1.41 -6.88
N ALA A 183 -9.49 -0.24 -6.34
CA ALA A 183 -8.89 0.29 -5.13
C ALA A 183 -9.76 -0.01 -3.92
N VAL A 184 -9.13 -0.35 -2.79
CA VAL A 184 -9.81 -0.76 -1.56
C VAL A 184 -9.59 0.22 -0.42
N HIS A 185 -8.34 0.62 -0.16
CA HIS A 185 -8.00 1.51 0.93
C HIS A 185 -6.81 2.41 0.59
N TYR A 186 -6.62 3.41 1.42
CA TYR A 186 -5.48 4.32 1.36
C TYR A 186 -4.69 4.24 2.67
N GLU A 187 -3.38 4.24 2.56
CA GLU A 187 -2.44 4.29 3.69
C GLU A 187 -1.65 5.59 3.62
N PRO A 188 -1.88 6.56 4.54
CA PRO A 188 -1.10 7.79 4.57
C PRO A 188 0.37 7.50 4.87
N PHE A 189 1.28 8.11 4.13
CA PHE A 189 2.70 8.11 4.46
C PHE A 189 2.94 8.90 5.74
N GLY A 190 3.85 8.44 6.58
CA GLY A 190 4.22 9.13 7.83
C GLY A 190 5.69 9.51 7.87
N ILE A 191 6.00 10.67 8.44
CA ILE A 191 7.35 11.05 8.85
C ILE A 191 7.48 10.79 10.34
N TYR A 192 8.43 9.96 10.73
CA TYR A 192 8.69 9.56 12.12
C TYR A 192 10.02 10.09 12.60
N GLY A 193 10.10 10.50 13.87
CA GLY A 193 11.31 11.02 14.49
C GLY A 193 11.86 10.07 15.55
N ASN A 194 13.18 10.00 15.65
CA ASN A 194 13.87 9.29 16.70
C ASN A 194 14.26 10.29 17.82
N GLY A 195 13.49 10.32 18.89
CA GLY A 195 13.73 11.24 20.01
C GLY A 195 13.44 12.72 19.72
N VAL A 196 12.83 13.02 18.57
CA VAL A 196 12.39 14.35 18.14
C VAL A 196 10.88 14.38 18.06
N THR A 197 10.27 15.47 18.45
CA THR A 197 8.82 15.60 18.59
C THR A 197 8.18 16.59 17.63
N ASP A 198 8.99 17.35 16.88
CA ASP A 198 8.50 18.31 15.87
C ASP A 198 9.46 18.35 14.68
N LEU A 199 8.93 18.44 13.47
CA LEU A 199 9.71 18.63 12.23
C LEU A 199 10.53 19.94 12.27
N LYS A 200 10.10 20.94 13.03
CA LYS A 200 10.83 22.20 13.19
C LYS A 200 12.15 22.06 13.97
N ASP A 201 12.29 20.97 14.71
CA ASP A 201 13.51 20.65 15.44
C ASP A 201 14.59 20.00 14.57
N LEU A 202 14.32 19.88 13.25
CA LEU A 202 15.23 19.31 12.28
C LEU A 202 16.51 20.17 12.17
N ALA A 203 17.60 19.68 12.73
CA ALA A 203 18.89 20.34 12.65
C ALA A 203 19.53 20.13 11.28
N LYS A 204 20.28 21.13 10.80
CA LYS A 204 21.12 20.92 9.60
C LYS A 204 22.10 19.78 9.83
N GLY A 205 22.24 18.91 8.83
CA GLY A 205 23.04 17.71 8.93
C GLY A 205 22.29 16.51 9.50
N ALA A 206 20.99 16.65 9.84
CA ALA A 206 20.16 15.51 10.22
C ALA A 206 20.00 14.52 9.07
N THR A 207 19.94 13.24 9.40
CA THR A 207 19.71 12.17 8.43
C THR A 207 18.22 11.87 8.33
N ILE A 208 17.70 11.89 7.08
CA ILE A 208 16.32 11.51 6.76
C ILE A 208 16.38 10.26 5.89
N ILE A 209 15.90 9.13 6.41
CA ILE A 209 15.84 7.89 5.64
C ILE A 209 14.50 7.80 4.91
N ILE A 210 14.54 7.44 3.62
CA ILE A 210 13.38 7.29 2.76
C ILE A 210 13.38 5.92 2.05
N PRO A 211 12.23 5.44 1.53
CA PRO A 211 12.18 4.25 0.68
C PRO A 211 13.06 4.40 -0.56
N ALA A 212 13.57 3.29 -1.08
CA ALA A 212 14.48 3.29 -2.24
C ALA A 212 13.83 2.77 -3.52
N ASP A 213 12.61 2.26 -3.48
CA ASP A 213 11.87 1.94 -4.71
C ASP A 213 11.36 3.24 -5.36
N ASP A 214 11.41 3.29 -6.68
CA ASP A 214 11.20 4.51 -7.47
C ASP A 214 9.89 5.23 -7.12
N SER A 215 8.80 4.49 -6.95
CA SER A 215 7.49 5.08 -6.68
C SER A 215 7.37 5.67 -5.27
N ASN A 216 7.86 4.96 -4.25
CA ASN A 216 7.80 5.45 -2.88
C ASN A 216 8.93 6.44 -2.56
N GLU A 217 10.11 6.36 -3.21
CA GLU A 217 11.12 7.42 -3.17
C GLU A 217 10.53 8.72 -3.69
N THR A 218 9.94 8.70 -4.89
CA THR A 218 9.24 9.85 -5.48
C THR A 218 8.20 10.43 -4.52
N ARG A 219 7.34 9.60 -3.97
CA ARG A 219 6.29 9.99 -3.01
C ARG A 219 6.88 10.66 -1.76
N ALA A 220 7.94 10.08 -1.20
CA ALA A 220 8.62 10.63 -0.02
C ALA A 220 9.25 12.00 -0.31
N LEU A 221 9.90 12.16 -1.46
CA LEU A 221 10.53 13.42 -1.87
C LEU A 221 9.50 14.54 -2.07
N PHE A 222 8.35 14.24 -2.69
CA PHE A 222 7.26 15.21 -2.81
C PHE A 222 6.67 15.60 -1.44
N LEU A 223 6.55 14.64 -0.50
CA LEU A 223 6.10 14.93 0.85
C LEU A 223 7.09 15.86 1.57
N LEU A 224 8.40 15.57 1.49
CA LEU A 224 9.44 16.42 2.08
C LEU A 224 9.47 17.83 1.46
N GLN A 225 9.27 17.95 0.15
CA GLN A 225 9.15 19.26 -0.52
C GLN A 225 7.89 20.02 -0.07
N GLN A 226 6.76 19.35 0.04
CA GLN A 226 5.51 19.96 0.51
C GLN A 226 5.68 20.60 1.90
N GLU A 227 6.49 19.98 2.75
CA GLU A 227 6.80 20.48 4.09
C GLU A 227 7.94 21.52 4.08
N GLY A 228 8.48 21.84 2.91
CA GLY A 228 9.53 22.85 2.77
C GLY A 228 10.91 22.40 3.27
N LEU A 229 11.12 21.10 3.43
CA LEU A 229 12.38 20.53 3.92
C LEU A 229 13.42 20.45 2.81
N ILE A 230 13.00 20.15 1.58
CA ILE A 230 13.84 20.08 0.39
C ILE A 230 13.20 20.84 -0.76
N LYS A 231 13.96 21.04 -1.84
CA LYS A 231 13.45 21.57 -3.10
C LYS A 231 13.78 20.62 -4.24
N LEU A 232 12.74 20.20 -4.97
CA LEU A 232 12.83 19.49 -6.25
C LEU A 232 12.84 20.48 -7.41
N PRO A 233 13.20 20.06 -8.65
CA PRO A 233 13.08 20.89 -9.85
C PRO A 233 11.66 21.44 -10.03
N ASP A 234 11.55 22.64 -10.61
CA ASP A 234 10.25 23.31 -10.82
C ASP A 234 9.33 22.51 -11.78
N ASP A 235 9.91 21.65 -12.62
CA ASP A 235 9.22 20.75 -13.55
C ASP A 235 9.13 19.31 -13.06
N ALA A 236 9.41 19.06 -11.78
CA ALA A 236 9.26 17.73 -11.17
C ALA A 236 7.82 17.23 -11.29
N ASP A 237 7.68 16.00 -11.74
CA ASP A 237 6.40 15.36 -12.03
C ASP A 237 6.38 13.98 -11.37
N ALA A 238 5.47 13.79 -10.42
CA ALA A 238 5.32 12.53 -9.69
C ALA A 238 5.01 11.33 -10.61
N ALA A 239 4.39 11.57 -11.76
CA ALA A 239 4.09 10.52 -12.73
C ALA A 239 5.33 10.05 -13.52
N LYS A 240 6.36 10.89 -13.57
CA LYS A 240 7.64 10.56 -14.25
C LYS A 240 8.69 10.01 -13.29
N GLY A 241 8.42 10.10 -12.00
CA GLY A 241 9.39 9.77 -10.95
C GLY A 241 10.43 10.87 -10.75
N VAL A 242 10.91 10.96 -9.52
CA VAL A 242 12.08 11.76 -9.12
C VAL A 242 12.88 10.94 -8.09
N SER A 243 14.19 11.17 -8.08
CA SER A 243 15.10 10.50 -7.14
C SER A 243 15.85 11.52 -6.29
N THR A 244 16.58 11.05 -5.31
CA THR A 244 17.47 11.90 -4.50
C THR A 244 18.51 12.64 -5.33
N LEU A 245 18.85 12.13 -6.52
CA LEU A 245 19.79 12.78 -7.44
C LEU A 245 19.21 14.04 -8.10
N ASP A 246 17.90 14.21 -8.11
CA ASP A 246 17.19 15.34 -8.69
C ASP A 246 17.01 16.50 -7.71
N ILE A 247 17.35 16.32 -6.42
CA ILE A 247 17.19 17.35 -5.39
C ILE A 247 18.01 18.59 -5.74
N VAL A 248 17.35 19.75 -5.84
CA VAL A 248 17.98 21.05 -6.14
C VAL A 248 18.54 21.70 -4.88
N ASP A 249 17.82 21.57 -3.76
CA ASP A 249 18.22 22.01 -2.42
C ASP A 249 17.80 20.96 -1.40
N ASP A 250 18.78 20.37 -0.76
CA ASP A 250 18.58 19.34 0.27
C ASP A 250 18.25 19.90 1.65
N GLY A 251 18.13 21.22 1.78
CA GLY A 251 17.87 21.88 3.05
C GLY A 251 19.02 21.77 4.06
N GLY A 252 20.14 21.16 3.67
CA GLY A 252 21.29 20.83 4.52
C GLY A 252 21.10 19.52 5.31
N TYR A 253 20.28 18.60 4.82
CA TYR A 253 20.05 17.25 5.37
C TYR A 253 20.86 16.19 4.61
N ASN A 254 21.00 14.99 5.21
CA ASN A 254 21.68 13.83 4.64
C ASN A 254 20.68 12.71 4.33
#